data_4f279e9ef342b6d35ef7a4a9377d047d
#
_entry.id   4f279e9ef342b6d35ef7a4a9377d047d
#
_cell.length_a   1.000
_cell.length_b   1.000
_cell.length_c   1.000
_cell.angle_alpha   90.00
_cell.angle_beta   90.00
_cell.angle_gamma   90.00
#
_symmetry.space_group_name_H-M   'P 1'
#
loop_
_entity.id
_entity.type
_entity.pdbx_description
1 polymer ?
#
loop_
_entity_poly.entity_id
_entity_poly.type
_entity_poly.pdbx_seq_one_letter_code
_entity_poly.pdbx_strand_id
1 'polypeptide(L)'
;MQKDILGKRYYNGCEHVDVAENLANERLKKLFDCNFANSQPHSGAQANGAVFLALLKPGDTFMGMSLNSGGHITHGLKIAMSGKWFNAIGYDVDEKSELIDYDKVEKIALENKPKLIIAGGSAYSRVIDFKRFREIADKVGAYLMVDMAHFSGLVAGKGYPNPVKFAHVVTSTTHKVFRSARGGIILTNDEGLSKKINSAVFPGYQGGPLMHIIAAKAVGFLEALKPEFETYIKNVMSNAKILSKNLINNGFKIYSGGTDTHLMLVDLRPFNVKGNAAAESXX
;
A
#
# COMPACT_ATOMS: atom_id res chain seq x y z
N MET A 1 -9.59 -10.85 -30.05
CA MET A 1 -9.15 -10.06 -28.91
C MET A 1 -8.71 -10.96 -27.79
N GLN A 2 -7.52 -10.70 -27.34
CA GLN A 2 -6.96 -11.50 -26.34
C GLN A 2 -7.66 -11.38 -25.01
N LYS A 3 -7.68 -12.38 -24.29
CA LYS A 3 -8.45 -12.42 -23.07
C LYS A 3 -7.64 -13.06 -21.97
N ASP A 4 -6.89 -12.25 -21.29
CA ASP A 4 -6.29 -12.68 -20.04
C ASP A 4 -7.16 -12.27 -18.86
N ILE A 5 -8.47 -12.29 -19.12
CA ILE A 5 -9.50 -12.05 -18.11
C ILE A 5 -9.89 -13.40 -17.54
N LEU A 6 -9.96 -13.49 -16.24
CA LEU A 6 -10.37 -14.69 -15.51
C LEU A 6 -11.67 -15.24 -16.09
N GLY A 7 -11.68 -16.52 -16.45
CA GLY A 7 -12.82 -17.18 -17.06
C GLY A 7 -13.00 -16.90 -18.54
N LYS A 8 -12.16 -16.06 -19.14
CA LYS A 8 -12.26 -15.67 -20.57
C LYS A 8 -10.88 -15.60 -21.21
N ARG A 9 -10.04 -16.62 -20.96
CA ARG A 9 -8.68 -16.66 -21.49
C ARG A 9 -8.70 -16.86 -23.01
N TYR A 10 -7.64 -16.43 -23.66
CA TYR A 10 -7.47 -16.56 -25.10
C TYR A 10 -7.28 -18.02 -25.52
N TYR A 11 -6.42 -18.73 -24.79
CA TYR A 11 -6.12 -20.13 -25.11
C TYR A 11 -7.09 -21.08 -24.42
N ASN A 12 -7.32 -22.23 -25.07
CA ASN A 12 -8.12 -23.32 -24.49
C ASN A 12 -7.31 -24.02 -23.38
N GLY A 13 -8.00 -24.70 -22.51
CA GLY A 13 -7.36 -25.43 -21.41
C GLY A 13 -6.95 -24.57 -20.23
N CYS A 14 -7.39 -23.31 -20.20
CA CYS A 14 -6.99 -22.37 -19.14
C CYS A 14 -7.88 -22.47 -17.89
N GLU A 15 -8.84 -23.37 -17.87
CA GLU A 15 -9.70 -23.57 -16.69
C GLU A 15 -8.89 -23.89 -15.43
N HIS A 16 -7.74 -24.55 -15.60
CA HIS A 16 -6.88 -24.91 -14.48
C HIS A 16 -6.17 -23.68 -13.89
N VAL A 17 -5.71 -22.74 -14.73
CA VAL A 17 -5.10 -21.50 -14.23
C VAL A 17 -6.17 -20.56 -13.66
N ASP A 18 -7.42 -20.63 -14.16
CA ASP A 18 -8.52 -19.90 -13.55
C ASP A 18 -8.75 -20.35 -12.10
N VAL A 19 -8.58 -21.64 -11.80
CA VAL A 19 -8.67 -22.14 -10.41
C VAL A 19 -7.64 -21.40 -9.52
N ALA A 20 -6.40 -21.29 -9.99
CA ALA A 20 -5.34 -20.64 -9.21
C ALA A 20 -5.66 -19.17 -8.96
N GLU A 21 -6.12 -18.44 -9.98
CA GLU A 21 -6.47 -17.02 -9.83
C GLU A 21 -7.70 -16.83 -8.95
N ASN A 22 -8.71 -17.69 -9.10
CA ASN A 22 -9.89 -17.65 -8.22
C ASN A 22 -9.48 -17.85 -6.76
N LEU A 23 -8.63 -18.86 -6.48
CA LEU A 23 -8.15 -19.10 -5.11
C LEU A 23 -7.44 -17.87 -4.55
N ALA A 24 -6.56 -17.23 -5.35
CA ALA A 24 -5.86 -16.02 -4.92
C ALA A 24 -6.85 -14.92 -4.55
N ASN A 25 -7.82 -14.66 -5.43
CA ASN A 25 -8.80 -13.58 -5.22
C ASN A 25 -9.72 -13.87 -4.02
N GLU A 26 -10.22 -15.11 -3.89
CA GLU A 26 -11.10 -15.47 -2.78
C GLU A 26 -10.37 -15.39 -1.43
N ARG A 27 -9.10 -15.81 -1.39
CA ARG A 27 -8.29 -15.70 -0.18
C ARG A 27 -8.03 -14.25 0.21
N LEU A 28 -7.78 -13.37 -0.77
CA LEU A 28 -7.64 -11.93 -0.51
C LEU A 28 -8.93 -11.35 0.07
N LYS A 29 -10.08 -11.71 -0.51
CA LYS A 29 -11.37 -11.22 -0.01
C LYS A 29 -11.59 -11.62 1.44
N LYS A 30 -11.22 -12.84 1.80
CA LYS A 30 -11.32 -13.32 3.20
C LYS A 30 -10.34 -12.60 4.12
N LEU A 31 -9.08 -12.43 3.69
CA LEU A 31 -8.02 -11.82 4.50
C LEU A 31 -8.34 -10.38 4.87
N PHE A 32 -8.90 -9.63 3.93
CA PHE A 32 -9.08 -8.19 4.09
C PHE A 32 -10.56 -7.79 4.23
N ASP A 33 -11.47 -8.75 4.26
CA ASP A 33 -12.92 -8.52 4.39
C ASP A 33 -13.38 -7.52 3.32
N CYS A 34 -13.12 -7.89 2.05
CA CYS A 34 -13.49 -7.05 0.91
C CYS A 34 -14.29 -7.82 -0.12
N ASN A 35 -15.06 -7.10 -0.93
CA ASN A 35 -15.96 -7.69 -1.92
C ASN A 35 -15.24 -8.06 -3.22
N PHE A 36 -14.23 -7.29 -3.62
CA PHE A 36 -13.57 -7.45 -4.91
C PHE A 36 -12.06 -7.38 -4.74
N ALA A 37 -11.35 -8.28 -5.42
CA ALA A 37 -9.89 -8.36 -5.39
C ALA A 37 -9.37 -8.63 -6.80
N ASN A 38 -8.22 -8.03 -7.12
CA ASN A 38 -7.51 -8.29 -8.37
C ASN A 38 -6.06 -8.63 -8.02
N SER A 39 -5.65 -9.86 -8.32
CA SER A 39 -4.31 -10.37 -8.02
C SER A 39 -3.35 -10.29 -9.23
N GLN A 40 -3.77 -9.69 -10.34
CA GLN A 40 -2.96 -9.66 -11.57
C GLN A 40 -1.81 -8.63 -11.58
N PRO A 41 -1.82 -7.51 -10.82
CA PRO A 41 -0.70 -6.58 -10.92
C PRO A 41 0.65 -7.26 -10.70
N HIS A 42 1.61 -6.96 -11.60
CA HIS A 42 2.96 -7.56 -11.53
C HIS A 42 3.76 -6.98 -10.36
N SER A 43 3.40 -5.81 -9.87
CA SER A 43 4.10 -5.12 -8.77
C SER A 43 3.15 -4.14 -8.09
N GLY A 44 3.57 -3.63 -6.92
CA GLY A 44 2.86 -2.53 -6.25
C GLY A 44 2.82 -1.28 -7.12
N ALA A 45 3.91 -0.97 -7.81
CA ALA A 45 3.97 0.20 -8.70
C ALA A 45 2.95 0.08 -9.83
N GLN A 46 2.79 -1.14 -10.38
CA GLN A 46 1.80 -1.35 -11.45
C GLN A 46 0.37 -1.38 -10.90
N ALA A 47 0.18 -1.84 -9.67
CA ALA A 47 -1.12 -1.72 -9.01
C ALA A 47 -1.51 -0.24 -8.87
N ASN A 48 -0.59 0.60 -8.38
CA ASN A 48 -0.82 2.04 -8.26
C ASN A 48 -1.07 2.68 -9.64
N GLY A 49 -0.26 2.32 -10.62
CA GLY A 49 -0.43 2.83 -12.00
C GLY A 49 -1.78 2.48 -12.58
N ALA A 50 -2.27 1.25 -12.34
CA ALA A 50 -3.58 0.83 -12.82
C ALA A 50 -4.70 1.64 -12.14
N VAL A 51 -4.57 1.95 -10.85
CA VAL A 51 -5.55 2.79 -10.14
C VAL A 51 -5.53 4.21 -10.73
N PHE A 52 -4.35 4.78 -10.98
CA PHE A 52 -4.27 6.09 -11.62
C PHE A 52 -4.94 6.07 -12.99
N LEU A 53 -4.68 5.05 -13.80
CA LEU A 53 -5.29 4.92 -15.12
C LEU A 53 -6.82 4.80 -15.03
N ALA A 54 -7.31 4.11 -14.01
CA ALA A 54 -8.77 3.91 -13.81
C ALA A 54 -9.48 5.19 -13.38
N LEU A 55 -8.82 6.03 -12.57
CA LEU A 55 -9.52 7.09 -11.82
C LEU A 55 -9.09 8.51 -12.22
N LEU A 56 -7.96 8.67 -12.92
CA LEU A 56 -7.39 9.97 -13.24
C LEU A 56 -7.15 10.10 -14.75
N LYS A 57 -7.05 11.33 -15.21
CA LYS A 57 -6.59 11.69 -16.56
C LYS A 57 -5.25 12.39 -16.44
N PRO A 58 -4.37 12.32 -17.46
CA PRO A 58 -3.12 13.07 -17.42
C PRO A 58 -3.37 14.54 -17.08
N GLY A 59 -2.56 15.07 -16.16
CA GLY A 59 -2.69 16.43 -15.67
C GLY A 59 -3.59 16.58 -14.45
N ASP A 60 -4.39 15.58 -14.10
CA ASP A 60 -5.21 15.66 -12.88
C ASP A 60 -4.34 15.79 -11.64
N THR A 61 -4.89 16.46 -10.62
CA THR A 61 -4.21 16.63 -9.34
C THR A 61 -4.53 15.46 -8.40
N PHE A 62 -3.49 14.92 -7.76
CA PHE A 62 -3.66 14.00 -6.65
C PHE A 62 -2.71 14.39 -5.52
N MET A 63 -3.01 13.89 -4.31
CA MET A 63 -2.17 14.13 -3.12
C MET A 63 -1.61 12.81 -2.61
N GLY A 64 -0.39 12.86 -2.09
CA GLY A 64 0.23 11.72 -1.40
C GLY A 64 1.29 12.22 -0.43
N MET A 65 1.72 11.33 0.46
CA MET A 65 2.81 11.67 1.39
C MET A 65 4.09 11.92 0.59
N SER A 66 4.78 13.03 0.89
CA SER A 66 6.03 13.37 0.19
C SER A 66 7.12 12.33 0.51
N LEU A 67 8.06 12.17 -0.41
CA LEU A 67 9.16 11.22 -0.24
C LEU A 67 9.95 11.50 1.05
N ASN A 68 10.18 12.78 1.35
CA ASN A 68 10.93 13.19 2.54
C ASN A 68 10.23 12.81 3.85
N SER A 69 8.92 12.64 3.82
CA SER A 69 8.14 12.24 4.99
C SER A 69 7.84 10.74 5.03
N GLY A 70 8.36 9.99 4.07
CA GLY A 70 8.20 8.55 4.02
C GLY A 70 7.27 8.02 2.93
N GLY A 71 6.86 8.86 1.98
CA GLY A 71 6.02 8.44 0.86
C GLY A 71 6.78 7.52 -0.11
N HIS A 72 6.02 6.82 -0.93
CA HIS A 72 6.60 5.93 -1.94
C HIS A 72 6.90 6.71 -3.23
N ILE A 73 7.87 6.21 -4.02
CA ILE A 73 8.23 6.85 -5.29
C ILE A 73 7.04 6.97 -6.25
N THR A 74 6.09 6.03 -6.19
CA THR A 74 4.89 6.09 -7.04
C THR A 74 3.82 7.04 -6.52
N HIS A 75 4.08 7.75 -5.42
CA HIS A 75 3.16 8.74 -4.87
C HIS A 75 3.50 10.17 -5.32
N GLY A 76 4.11 10.32 -6.51
CA GLY A 76 4.32 11.64 -7.11
C GLY A 76 5.77 12.09 -7.23
N LEU A 77 6.74 11.20 -7.06
CA LEU A 77 8.14 11.56 -7.30
C LEU A 77 8.29 12.07 -8.75
N LYS A 78 8.90 13.24 -8.93
CA LYS A 78 8.96 13.95 -10.23
C LYS A 78 9.48 13.12 -11.39
N ILE A 79 10.42 12.20 -11.12
CA ILE A 79 10.98 11.35 -12.20
C ILE A 79 10.16 10.09 -12.46
N ALA A 80 9.25 9.75 -11.55
CA ALA A 80 8.36 8.59 -11.71
C ALA A 80 7.17 8.94 -12.61
N MET A 81 6.48 7.93 -13.14
CA MET A 81 5.31 8.13 -13.99
C MET A 81 4.27 9.03 -13.31
N SER A 82 4.02 8.80 -12.02
CA SER A 82 3.01 9.56 -11.28
C SER A 82 3.35 11.04 -11.19
N GLY A 83 4.64 11.39 -11.09
CA GLY A 83 5.06 12.78 -11.04
C GLY A 83 5.18 13.43 -12.42
N LYS A 84 5.31 12.62 -13.48
CA LYS A 84 5.42 13.12 -14.86
C LYS A 84 4.05 13.35 -15.50
N TRP A 85 3.10 12.46 -15.23
CA TRP A 85 1.81 12.49 -15.92
C TRP A 85 0.74 13.26 -15.15
N PHE A 86 0.92 13.47 -13.87
CA PHE A 86 -0.10 14.07 -13.00
C PHE A 86 0.47 15.24 -12.21
N ASN A 87 -0.41 16.09 -11.72
CA ASN A 87 -0.05 17.18 -10.81
C ASN A 87 -0.04 16.63 -9.38
N ALA A 88 1.11 16.20 -8.90
CA ALA A 88 1.27 15.57 -7.60
C ALA A 88 1.53 16.64 -6.52
N ILE A 89 0.70 16.66 -5.49
CA ILE A 89 0.82 17.56 -4.34
C ILE A 89 1.22 16.71 -3.13
N GLY A 90 2.32 17.09 -2.47
CA GLY A 90 2.81 16.37 -1.30
C GLY A 90 2.20 16.89 -0.01
N TYR A 91 1.97 16.00 0.96
CA TYR A 91 1.78 16.39 2.34
C TYR A 91 2.88 15.78 3.19
N ASP A 92 3.23 16.45 4.28
CA ASP A 92 4.35 16.07 5.14
C ASP A 92 3.86 15.75 6.55
N VAL A 93 4.70 15.08 7.32
CA VAL A 93 4.51 14.96 8.77
C VAL A 93 4.83 16.28 9.43
N ASP A 94 4.21 16.52 10.58
CA ASP A 94 4.53 17.69 11.38
C ASP A 94 5.96 17.58 11.95
N GLU A 95 6.73 18.66 11.89
CA GLU A 95 8.15 18.66 12.26
C GLU A 95 8.37 18.36 13.75
N LYS A 96 7.44 18.75 14.61
CA LYS A 96 7.60 18.60 16.06
C LYS A 96 7.12 17.22 16.55
N SER A 97 5.90 16.83 16.15
CA SER A 97 5.33 15.56 16.57
C SER A 97 5.84 14.39 15.74
N GLU A 98 6.32 14.68 14.54
CA GLU A 98 6.78 13.66 13.56
C GLU A 98 5.64 12.72 13.14
N LEU A 99 4.40 13.21 13.25
CA LEU A 99 3.17 12.49 12.90
C LEU A 99 2.43 13.22 11.78
N ILE A 100 1.53 12.51 11.11
CA ILE A 100 0.64 13.12 10.11
C ILE A 100 -0.27 14.13 10.85
N ASP A 101 -0.26 15.37 10.38
CA ASP A 101 -1.16 16.42 10.86
C ASP A 101 -2.37 16.46 9.92
N TYR A 102 -3.45 15.82 10.34
CA TYR A 102 -4.65 15.66 9.49
C TYR A 102 -5.30 16.99 9.14
N ASP A 103 -5.20 17.99 10.01
CA ASP A 103 -5.75 19.32 9.72
C ASP A 103 -4.96 20.01 8.63
N LYS A 104 -3.63 19.85 8.62
CA LYS A 104 -2.80 20.34 7.51
C LYS A 104 -3.11 19.60 6.22
N VAL A 105 -3.29 18.27 6.27
CA VAL A 105 -3.69 17.49 5.10
C VAL A 105 -5.01 18.00 4.54
N GLU A 106 -5.99 18.24 5.41
CA GLU A 106 -7.29 18.79 4.99
C GLU A 106 -7.14 20.16 4.34
N LYS A 107 -6.35 21.04 4.93
CA LYS A 107 -6.09 22.38 4.37
C LYS A 107 -5.52 22.27 2.95
N ILE A 108 -4.48 21.43 2.77
CA ILE A 108 -3.86 21.22 1.46
C ILE A 108 -4.91 20.68 0.45
N ALA A 109 -5.74 19.76 0.88
CA ALA A 109 -6.77 19.17 0.03
C ALA A 109 -7.80 20.23 -0.40
N LEU A 110 -8.24 21.09 0.54
CA LEU A 110 -9.20 22.15 0.24
C LEU A 110 -8.61 23.16 -0.75
N GLU A 111 -7.35 23.50 -0.61
CA GLU A 111 -6.66 24.44 -1.49
C GLU A 111 -6.43 23.89 -2.90
N ASN A 112 -6.13 22.60 -3.02
CA ASN A 112 -5.68 22.02 -4.28
C ASN A 112 -6.76 21.19 -5.00
N LYS A 113 -7.85 20.84 -4.32
CA LYS A 113 -8.97 20.07 -4.88
C LYS A 113 -8.52 18.84 -5.67
N PRO A 114 -7.75 17.95 -5.05
CA PRO A 114 -7.29 16.74 -5.76
C PRO A 114 -8.46 15.83 -6.12
N LYS A 115 -8.29 15.03 -7.16
CA LYS A 115 -9.26 14.00 -7.54
C LYS A 115 -9.00 12.68 -6.81
N LEU A 116 -7.81 12.52 -6.24
CA LEU A 116 -7.41 11.32 -5.50
C LEU A 116 -6.47 11.73 -4.38
N ILE A 117 -6.66 11.13 -3.20
CA ILE A 117 -5.74 11.29 -2.06
C ILE A 117 -5.21 9.90 -1.72
N ILE A 118 -3.88 9.79 -1.56
CA ILE A 118 -3.22 8.54 -1.17
C ILE A 118 -2.83 8.62 0.30
N ALA A 119 -3.31 7.66 1.08
CA ALA A 119 -2.82 7.41 2.44
C ALA A 119 -1.90 6.19 2.40
N GLY A 120 -0.87 6.23 3.24
CA GLY A 120 0.14 5.16 3.26
C GLY A 120 1.48 5.65 2.78
N GLY A 121 2.52 4.97 3.21
CA GLY A 121 3.88 5.33 2.86
C GLY A 121 4.84 4.19 3.15
N SER A 122 6.08 4.37 2.71
CA SER A 122 7.14 3.36 2.88
C SER A 122 7.79 3.41 4.25
N ALA A 123 7.78 4.57 4.90
CA ALA A 123 8.56 4.78 6.11
C ALA A 123 7.80 5.54 7.21
N TYR A 124 6.50 5.30 7.33
CA TYR A 124 5.70 5.88 8.41
C TYR A 124 5.39 4.77 9.42
N SER A 125 5.87 4.92 10.65
CA SER A 125 5.86 3.85 11.65
C SER A 125 4.68 3.88 12.62
N ARG A 126 3.74 4.82 12.44
CA ARG A 126 2.59 4.98 13.35
C ARG A 126 1.28 4.60 12.66
N VAL A 127 0.25 4.43 13.46
CA VAL A 127 -1.08 4.12 12.93
C VAL A 127 -1.60 5.31 12.12
N ILE A 128 -2.17 5.01 10.96
CA ILE A 128 -2.82 6.00 10.09
C ILE A 128 -4.32 5.97 10.37
N ASP A 129 -4.91 7.15 10.56
CA ASP A 129 -6.36 7.29 10.73
C ASP A 129 -7.04 7.32 9.36
N PHE A 130 -7.43 6.14 8.88
CA PHE A 130 -8.07 6.01 7.57
C PHE A 130 -9.45 6.66 7.54
N LYS A 131 -10.14 6.69 8.67
CA LYS A 131 -11.44 7.36 8.75
C LYS A 131 -11.28 8.86 8.52
N ARG A 132 -10.28 9.45 9.16
CA ARG A 132 -10.02 10.89 8.99
C ARG A 132 -9.61 11.21 7.54
N PHE A 133 -8.78 10.36 6.93
CA PHE A 133 -8.45 10.51 5.50
C PHE A 133 -9.70 10.43 4.61
N ARG A 134 -10.63 9.51 4.94
CA ARG A 134 -11.86 9.38 4.17
C ARG A 134 -12.73 10.65 4.31
N GLU A 135 -12.83 11.19 5.50
CA GLU A 135 -13.58 12.44 5.75
C GLU A 135 -12.98 13.59 4.92
N ILE A 136 -11.66 13.68 4.87
CA ILE A 136 -10.97 14.70 4.06
C ILE A 136 -11.28 14.51 2.56
N ALA A 137 -11.16 13.28 2.08
CA ALA A 137 -11.44 12.96 0.68
C ALA A 137 -12.88 13.33 0.30
N ASP A 138 -13.84 12.96 1.15
CA ASP A 138 -15.25 13.26 0.90
C ASP A 138 -15.50 14.77 0.84
N LYS A 139 -14.85 15.55 1.70
CA LYS A 139 -15.00 17.02 1.72
C LYS A 139 -14.60 17.68 0.38
N VAL A 140 -13.63 17.11 -0.32
CA VAL A 140 -13.15 17.69 -1.58
C VAL A 140 -13.63 16.91 -2.81
N GLY A 141 -14.44 15.86 -2.61
CA GLY A 141 -14.94 15.04 -3.70
C GLY A 141 -13.87 14.16 -4.33
N ALA A 142 -12.85 13.77 -3.56
CA ALA A 142 -11.73 12.94 -4.04
C ALA A 142 -11.98 11.47 -3.73
N TYR A 143 -11.36 10.60 -4.54
CA TYR A 143 -11.21 9.20 -4.15
C TYR A 143 -10.15 9.08 -3.06
N LEU A 144 -10.36 8.19 -2.10
CA LEU A 144 -9.31 7.79 -1.16
C LEU A 144 -8.72 6.45 -1.62
N MET A 145 -7.43 6.46 -1.93
CA MET A 145 -6.64 5.26 -2.18
C MET A 145 -5.73 5.02 -0.97
N VAL A 146 -5.70 3.79 -0.46
CA VAL A 146 -4.72 3.44 0.57
C VAL A 146 -3.72 2.47 -0.04
N ASP A 147 -2.45 2.86 -0.03
CA ASP A 147 -1.34 1.97 -0.40
C ASP A 147 -0.80 1.36 0.88
N MET A 148 -1.18 0.10 1.13
CA MET A 148 -0.78 -0.60 2.35
C MET A 148 0.41 -1.53 2.16
N ALA A 149 1.21 -1.31 1.11
CA ALA A 149 2.30 -2.22 0.75
C ALA A 149 3.23 -2.54 1.94
N HIS A 150 3.55 -1.56 2.76
CA HIS A 150 4.47 -1.76 3.88
C HIS A 150 3.81 -2.37 5.12
N PHE A 151 2.47 -2.30 5.25
CA PHE A 151 1.80 -2.82 6.43
C PHE A 151 0.71 -3.85 6.13
N SER A 152 0.59 -4.31 4.89
CA SER A 152 -0.49 -5.24 4.52
C SER A 152 -0.43 -6.56 5.29
N GLY A 153 0.77 -7.07 5.59
CA GLY A 153 0.90 -8.26 6.43
C GLY A 153 0.43 -8.03 7.85
N LEU A 154 0.63 -6.79 8.37
CA LEU A 154 0.13 -6.44 9.71
C LEU A 154 -1.40 -6.40 9.71
N VAL A 155 -2.02 -5.88 8.63
CA VAL A 155 -3.48 -5.87 8.48
C VAL A 155 -3.99 -7.32 8.39
N ALA A 156 -3.38 -8.14 7.53
CA ALA A 156 -3.77 -9.55 7.36
C ALA A 156 -3.67 -10.33 8.68
N GLY A 157 -2.64 -10.04 9.48
CA GLY A 157 -2.43 -10.66 10.80
C GLY A 157 -3.14 -9.95 11.95
N LYS A 158 -4.03 -9.01 11.64
CA LYS A 158 -4.87 -8.29 12.62
C LYS A 158 -4.08 -7.41 13.60
N GLY A 159 -2.89 -6.99 13.21
CA GLY A 159 -2.04 -6.12 14.02
C GLY A 159 -2.13 -4.64 13.68
N TYR A 160 -2.89 -4.26 12.66
CA TYR A 160 -2.98 -2.89 12.16
C TYR A 160 -4.38 -2.65 11.59
N PRO A 161 -4.92 -1.43 11.69
CA PRO A 161 -6.27 -1.17 11.19
C PRO A 161 -6.43 -1.50 9.71
N ASN A 162 -7.56 -2.12 9.37
CA ASN A 162 -7.87 -2.49 8.00
C ASN A 162 -8.43 -1.28 7.25
N PRO A 163 -7.77 -0.80 6.18
CA PRO A 163 -8.24 0.38 5.46
C PRO A 163 -9.44 0.13 4.54
N VAL A 164 -9.76 -1.13 4.24
CA VAL A 164 -10.69 -1.48 3.15
C VAL A 164 -12.07 -0.84 3.34
N LYS A 165 -12.53 -0.78 4.59
CA LYS A 165 -13.87 -0.21 4.85
C LYS A 165 -13.94 1.31 4.75
N PHE A 166 -12.79 1.99 4.73
CA PHE A 166 -12.74 3.45 4.61
C PHE A 166 -12.33 3.90 3.21
N ALA A 167 -11.42 3.17 2.58
CA ALA A 167 -10.88 3.55 1.28
C ALA A 167 -11.83 3.20 0.14
N HIS A 168 -11.80 3.97 -0.93
CA HIS A 168 -12.46 3.61 -2.19
C HIS A 168 -11.71 2.46 -2.85
N VAL A 169 -10.37 2.48 -2.77
CA VAL A 169 -9.51 1.45 -3.35
C VAL A 169 -8.27 1.27 -2.47
N VAL A 170 -7.81 0.03 -2.36
CA VAL A 170 -6.61 -0.31 -1.59
C VAL A 170 -5.64 -1.05 -2.52
N THR A 171 -4.37 -0.65 -2.49
CA THR A 171 -3.30 -1.35 -3.22
C THR A 171 -2.29 -1.90 -2.24
N SER A 172 -1.54 -2.89 -2.69
CA SER A 172 -0.42 -3.42 -1.91
C SER A 172 0.56 -4.18 -2.79
N THR A 173 1.76 -4.32 -2.29
CA THR A 173 2.66 -5.40 -2.70
C THR A 173 2.30 -6.65 -1.91
N THR A 174 2.82 -7.80 -2.35
CA THR A 174 2.56 -9.08 -1.68
C THR A 174 3.83 -9.67 -1.04
N HIS A 175 4.99 -9.07 -1.26
CA HIS A 175 6.30 -9.65 -0.93
C HIS A 175 7.03 -8.97 0.22
N LYS A 176 6.40 -8.04 0.94
CA LYS A 176 6.99 -7.37 2.11
C LYS A 176 6.57 -8.12 3.39
N VAL A 177 6.11 -7.41 4.39
CA VAL A 177 5.67 -8.05 5.64
C VAL A 177 4.49 -9.02 5.44
N PHE A 178 3.82 -8.96 4.30
CA PHE A 178 2.79 -9.93 3.90
C PHE A 178 3.38 -11.32 3.60
N ARG A 179 4.67 -11.40 3.27
CA ARG A 179 5.42 -12.64 3.19
C ARG A 179 4.92 -13.60 2.11
N SER A 180 4.54 -13.05 0.93
CA SER A 180 4.08 -13.84 -0.20
C SER A 180 4.99 -13.61 -1.42
N ALA A 181 4.64 -14.19 -2.56
CA ALA A 181 5.39 -14.02 -3.80
C ALA A 181 5.39 -12.54 -4.25
N ARG A 182 6.44 -12.13 -4.95
CA ARG A 182 6.56 -10.74 -5.44
C ARG A 182 5.47 -10.41 -6.44
N GLY A 183 4.73 -9.34 -6.17
CA GLY A 183 3.68 -8.85 -7.04
C GLY A 183 2.87 -7.76 -6.35
N GLY A 184 1.73 -7.43 -6.95
CA GLY A 184 0.80 -6.45 -6.40
C GLY A 184 -0.63 -6.98 -6.35
N ILE A 185 -1.47 -6.27 -5.62
CA ILE A 185 -2.90 -6.55 -5.52
C ILE A 185 -3.67 -5.23 -5.45
N ILE A 186 -4.94 -5.28 -5.85
CA ILE A 186 -5.89 -4.16 -5.71
C ILE A 186 -7.18 -4.70 -5.12
N LEU A 187 -7.72 -4.00 -4.12
CA LEU A 187 -8.94 -4.38 -3.40
C LEU A 187 -9.93 -3.22 -3.41
N THR A 188 -11.21 -3.53 -3.47
CA THR A 188 -12.27 -2.52 -3.32
C THR A 188 -13.56 -3.18 -2.88
N ASN A 189 -14.46 -2.40 -2.30
CA ASN A 189 -15.83 -2.84 -2.00
C ASN A 189 -16.85 -2.35 -3.03
N ASP A 190 -16.43 -1.53 -3.98
CA ASP A 190 -17.31 -0.92 -4.97
C ASP A 190 -17.23 -1.71 -6.29
N GLU A 191 -18.38 -2.22 -6.75
CA GLU A 191 -18.46 -3.00 -7.98
C GLU A 191 -18.08 -2.18 -9.22
N GLY A 192 -18.50 -0.92 -9.26
CA GLY A 192 -18.18 -0.04 -10.39
C GLY A 192 -16.70 0.23 -10.48
N LEU A 193 -16.06 0.48 -9.33
CA LEU A 193 -14.61 0.67 -9.28
C LEU A 193 -13.89 -0.63 -9.65
N SER A 194 -14.38 -1.76 -9.18
CA SER A 194 -13.78 -3.07 -9.52
C SER A 194 -13.73 -3.26 -11.04
N LYS A 195 -14.83 -2.97 -11.73
CA LYS A 195 -14.91 -3.09 -13.19
C LYS A 195 -13.92 -2.15 -13.90
N LYS A 196 -13.83 -0.89 -13.45
CA LYS A 196 -12.87 0.09 -13.99
C LYS A 196 -11.43 -0.35 -13.75
N ILE A 197 -11.14 -0.82 -12.54
CA ILE A 197 -9.80 -1.28 -12.15
C ILE A 197 -9.40 -2.52 -12.96
N ASN A 198 -10.30 -3.49 -13.10
CA ASN A 198 -10.00 -4.71 -13.87
C ASN A 198 -9.66 -4.35 -15.33
N SER A 199 -10.42 -3.44 -15.92
CA SER A 199 -10.13 -2.94 -17.27
C SER A 199 -8.82 -2.17 -17.34
N ALA A 200 -8.50 -1.40 -16.31
CA ALA A 200 -7.23 -0.65 -16.25
C ALA A 200 -6.03 -1.58 -16.07
N VAL A 201 -6.19 -2.67 -15.31
CA VAL A 201 -5.12 -3.67 -15.18
C VAL A 201 -4.92 -4.37 -16.51
N PHE A 202 -5.98 -4.97 -17.07
CA PHE A 202 -5.92 -5.64 -18.36
C PHE A 202 -7.14 -5.26 -19.21
N PRO A 203 -6.95 -4.77 -20.41
CA PRO A 203 -5.68 -4.57 -21.13
C PRO A 203 -5.06 -3.18 -20.97
N GLY A 204 -5.55 -2.37 -20.03
CA GLY A 204 -5.16 -0.96 -19.95
C GLY A 204 -3.68 -0.74 -19.68
N TYR A 205 -3.12 -1.45 -18.71
CA TYR A 205 -1.75 -1.21 -18.25
C TYR A 205 -0.83 -2.42 -18.45
N GLN A 206 -1.37 -3.64 -18.36
CA GLN A 206 -0.63 -4.88 -18.51
C GLN A 206 -1.21 -5.73 -19.62
N GLY A 207 -0.41 -6.67 -20.14
CA GLY A 207 -0.84 -7.75 -20.99
C GLY A 207 -1.14 -9.00 -20.17
N GLY A 208 -0.70 -10.16 -20.65
CA GLY A 208 -0.97 -11.45 -20.00
C GLY A 208 -0.47 -11.51 -18.58
N PRO A 209 -1.24 -12.10 -17.67
CA PRO A 209 -0.82 -12.20 -16.27
C PRO A 209 0.27 -13.24 -16.07
N LEU A 210 1.02 -13.10 -14.98
CA LEU A 210 2.06 -14.04 -14.59
C LEU A 210 1.43 -15.13 -13.71
N MET A 211 0.89 -16.17 -14.36
CA MET A 211 0.07 -17.18 -13.64
C MET A 211 0.87 -17.95 -12.60
N HIS A 212 2.18 -18.20 -12.84
CA HIS A 212 3.05 -18.84 -11.84
C HIS A 212 3.17 -17.99 -10.57
N ILE A 213 3.20 -16.66 -10.72
CA ILE A 213 3.24 -15.76 -9.57
C ILE A 213 1.88 -15.72 -8.87
N ILE A 214 0.77 -15.71 -9.64
CA ILE A 214 -0.58 -15.70 -9.05
C ILE A 214 -0.80 -16.99 -8.26
N ALA A 215 -0.36 -18.13 -8.78
CA ALA A 215 -0.44 -19.40 -8.06
C ALA A 215 0.38 -19.34 -6.75
N ALA A 216 1.59 -18.78 -6.81
CA ALA A 216 2.43 -18.62 -5.61
C ALA A 216 1.78 -17.63 -4.61
N LYS A 217 1.16 -16.54 -5.11
CA LYS A 217 0.38 -15.64 -4.24
C LYS A 217 -0.74 -16.39 -3.53
N ALA A 218 -1.47 -17.26 -4.26
CA ALA A 218 -2.58 -18.02 -3.65
C ALA A 218 -2.08 -18.87 -2.48
N VAL A 219 -0.88 -19.46 -2.58
CA VAL A 219 -0.28 -20.21 -1.47
C VAL A 219 0.03 -19.27 -0.30
N GLY A 220 0.73 -18.15 -0.56
CA GLY A 220 1.06 -17.19 0.49
C GLY A 220 -0.18 -16.64 1.20
N PHE A 221 -1.26 -16.38 0.45
CA PHE A 221 -2.51 -15.90 1.03
C PHE A 221 -3.17 -16.97 1.92
N LEU A 222 -3.06 -18.24 1.53
CA LEU A 222 -3.54 -19.34 2.38
C LEU A 222 -2.74 -19.41 3.69
N GLU A 223 -1.42 -19.25 3.61
CA GLU A 223 -0.59 -19.20 4.81
C GLU A 223 -1.01 -18.05 5.73
N ALA A 224 -1.30 -16.88 5.14
CA ALA A 224 -1.72 -15.72 5.92
C ALA A 224 -3.10 -15.89 6.58
N LEU A 225 -3.94 -16.78 6.05
CA LEU A 225 -5.25 -17.10 6.64
C LEU A 225 -5.15 -18.01 7.87
N LYS A 226 -4.00 -18.65 8.08
CA LYS A 226 -3.82 -19.59 9.20
C LYS A 226 -3.61 -18.82 10.53
N PRO A 227 -4.09 -19.38 11.66
CA PRO A 227 -3.90 -18.70 12.97
C PRO A 227 -2.43 -18.42 13.32
N GLU A 228 -1.53 -19.25 12.83
CA GLU A 228 -0.09 -19.07 13.07
C GLU A 228 0.43 -17.74 12.50
N PHE A 229 -0.21 -17.23 11.46
CA PHE A 229 0.18 -15.95 10.88
C PHE A 229 -0.14 -14.78 11.83
N GLU A 230 -1.29 -14.84 12.53
CA GLU A 230 -1.60 -13.82 13.54
C GLU A 230 -0.57 -13.83 14.66
N THR A 231 -0.17 -15.03 15.11
CA THR A 231 0.87 -15.18 16.13
C THR A 231 2.21 -14.60 15.63
N TYR A 232 2.55 -14.91 14.39
CA TYR A 232 3.77 -14.39 13.75
C TYR A 232 3.77 -12.85 13.75
N ILE A 233 2.66 -12.24 13.33
CA ILE A 233 2.55 -10.77 13.25
C ILE A 233 2.60 -10.14 14.65
N LYS A 234 1.96 -10.74 15.66
CA LYS A 234 2.07 -10.28 17.04
C LYS A 234 3.52 -10.27 17.51
N ASN A 235 4.25 -11.33 17.20
CA ASN A 235 5.68 -11.42 17.56
C ASN A 235 6.52 -10.36 16.83
N VAL A 236 6.27 -10.16 15.53
CA VAL A 236 6.96 -9.13 14.74
C VAL A 236 6.79 -7.74 15.39
N MET A 237 5.54 -7.41 15.74
CA MET A 237 5.23 -6.10 16.31
C MET A 237 5.80 -5.95 17.74
N SER A 238 5.72 -7.01 18.53
CA SER A 238 6.29 -7.02 19.88
C SER A 238 7.81 -6.83 19.83
N ASN A 239 8.47 -7.56 18.93
CA ASN A 239 9.93 -7.45 18.76
C ASN A 239 10.32 -6.03 18.32
N ALA A 240 9.56 -5.41 17.41
CA ALA A 240 9.84 -4.05 16.99
C ALA A 240 9.70 -3.06 18.14
N LYS A 241 8.67 -3.22 18.98
CA LYS A 241 8.49 -2.36 20.16
C LYS A 241 9.62 -2.52 21.16
N ILE A 242 10.05 -3.77 21.43
CA ILE A 242 11.14 -4.05 22.35
C ILE A 242 12.45 -3.45 21.81
N LEU A 243 12.72 -3.64 20.51
CA LEU A 243 13.92 -3.07 19.89
C LEU A 243 13.91 -1.54 19.98
N SER A 244 12.79 -0.92 19.63
CA SER A 244 12.63 0.54 19.69
C SER A 244 12.89 1.06 21.11
N LYS A 245 12.30 0.41 22.12
CA LYS A 245 12.47 0.80 23.53
C LYS A 245 13.93 0.68 23.96
N ASN A 246 14.59 -0.42 23.58
CA ASN A 246 15.98 -0.63 23.94
C ASN A 246 16.90 0.39 23.25
N LEU A 247 16.64 0.72 22.00
CA LEU A 247 17.40 1.78 21.32
C LEU A 247 17.25 3.11 22.07
N ILE A 248 16.03 3.48 22.46
CA ILE A 248 15.77 4.70 23.22
C ILE A 248 16.55 4.67 24.54
N ASN A 249 16.49 3.56 25.28
CA ASN A 249 17.20 3.41 26.55
C ASN A 249 18.72 3.53 26.39
N ASN A 250 19.23 3.24 25.21
CA ASN A 250 20.66 3.36 24.88
C ASN A 250 20.99 4.69 24.19
N GLY A 251 20.10 5.68 24.28
CA GLY A 251 20.39 7.04 23.86
C GLY A 251 20.08 7.35 22.40
N PHE A 252 19.48 6.41 21.66
CA PHE A 252 19.08 6.69 20.27
C PHE A 252 17.72 7.41 20.24
N LYS A 253 17.59 8.36 19.32
CA LYS A 253 16.31 8.99 19.06
C LYS A 253 15.54 8.17 18.03
N ILE A 254 14.34 7.73 18.40
CA ILE A 254 13.42 7.07 17.46
C ILE A 254 12.40 8.10 16.99
N TYR A 255 12.26 8.26 15.68
CA TYR A 255 11.34 9.19 15.06
C TYR A 255 9.92 8.91 15.56
N SER A 256 9.20 9.96 15.95
CA SER A 256 7.88 9.89 16.58
C SER A 256 7.85 9.16 17.94
N GLY A 257 9.01 8.91 18.55
CA GLY A 257 9.09 8.34 19.90
C GLY A 257 8.83 6.84 20.00
N GLY A 258 8.75 6.13 18.88
CA GLY A 258 8.48 4.68 18.93
C GLY A 258 7.87 4.16 17.65
N THR A 259 7.22 3.00 17.74
CA THR A 259 6.59 2.39 16.57
C THR A 259 5.29 1.66 16.93
N ASP A 260 4.35 1.70 16.01
CA ASP A 260 3.11 0.92 16.04
C ASP A 260 3.12 -0.20 14.99
N THR A 261 4.27 -0.38 14.31
CA THR A 261 4.38 -1.33 13.19
C THR A 261 5.61 -2.24 13.39
N HIS A 262 6.07 -2.82 12.30
CA HIS A 262 7.27 -3.66 12.27
C HIS A 262 8.54 -2.85 12.02
N LEU A 263 8.41 -1.57 11.68
CA LEU A 263 9.57 -0.73 11.35
C LEU A 263 9.66 0.46 12.31
N MET A 264 10.85 1.04 12.37
CA MET A 264 11.10 2.29 13.09
C MET A 264 12.14 3.09 12.34
N LEU A 265 12.17 4.40 12.58
CA LEU A 265 13.17 5.27 11.99
C LEU A 265 14.07 5.77 13.12
N VAL A 266 15.36 5.49 13.00
CA VAL A 266 16.37 5.93 13.97
C VAL A 266 16.96 7.25 13.47
N ASP A 267 16.86 8.29 14.28
CA ASP A 267 17.43 9.61 13.95
C ASP A 267 18.90 9.64 14.35
N LEU A 268 19.78 9.62 13.36
CA LEU A 268 21.23 9.60 13.57
C LEU A 268 21.85 11.00 13.63
N ARG A 269 21.07 12.06 13.42
CA ARG A 269 21.58 13.42 13.45
C ARG A 269 22.25 13.78 14.80
N PRO A 270 21.71 13.34 15.95
CA PRO A 270 22.40 13.61 17.24
C PRO A 270 23.81 13.03 17.33
N PHE A 271 24.11 12.01 16.53
CA PHE A 271 25.43 11.37 16.52
C PHE A 271 26.32 11.91 15.39
N ASN A 272 25.82 12.87 14.61
CA ASN A 272 26.52 13.41 13.44
C ASN A 272 26.94 12.31 12.45
N VAL A 273 26.09 11.29 12.30
CA VAL A 273 26.32 10.15 11.40
C VAL A 273 25.29 10.18 10.28
N LYS A 274 25.74 10.02 9.06
CA LYS A 274 24.85 9.91 7.91
C LYS A 274 24.23 8.51 7.83
N GLY A 275 22.97 8.44 7.43
CA GLY A 275 22.24 7.15 7.33
C GLY A 275 22.94 6.14 6.42
N ASN A 276 23.48 6.60 5.26
CA ASN A 276 24.17 5.70 4.35
C ASN A 276 25.44 5.10 5.00
N ALA A 277 26.20 5.90 5.72
CA ALA A 277 27.41 5.40 6.41
C ALA A 277 27.04 4.37 7.48
N ALA A 278 25.98 4.66 8.25
CA ALA A 278 25.50 3.70 9.25
C ALA A 278 25.04 2.40 8.58
N ALA A 279 24.29 2.51 7.47
CA ALA A 279 23.78 1.33 6.75
C ALA A 279 24.94 0.46 6.22
N GLU A 280 25.95 1.10 5.65
CA GLU A 280 27.14 0.38 5.15
C GLU A 280 27.87 -0.34 6.28
N SER A 281 28.00 0.29 7.42
CA SER A 281 28.60 -0.34 8.61
C SER A 281 27.78 -1.50 9.17
N UNK A 282 26.61 -1.48 9.01
CA UNK A 282 25.72 -2.48 9.43
C UNK A 282 25.61 -3.65 8.56
N UNK A 283 26.04 -3.34 7.51
CA UNK A 283 26.12 -4.31 6.51
C UNK A 283 27.20 -5.17 6.65
#